data_6603f05b4370aee208db7548e66298cd
#
_entry.id   6603f05b4370aee208db7548e66298cd
#
_cell.length_a   1.000
_cell.length_b   1.000
_cell.length_c   1.000
_cell.angle_alpha   90.00
_cell.angle_beta   90.00
_cell.angle_gamma   90.00
#
_symmetry.space_group_name_H-M   'P 1'
#
loop_
_entity.id
_entity.type
_entity.pdbx_description
1 polymer ?
#
loop_
_entity_poly.entity_id
_entity_poly.type
_entity_poly.pdbx_seq_one_letter_code
_entity_poly.pdbx_strand_id
1 'polypeptide(L)'
;ESGVSAGFPSPADDYLDVDLNLHRYLVKHPAATFFIIAKGHSMEKAGISDNDLLVVDKSLDPKNNDIVVAAVNGEFTVKRYIKKNNHICLRAEGLSDDYPDINITESIEFEVWGIVTHTIHSNR
;
A
#
# COMPACT_ATOMS: atom_id res chain seq x y z
N GLU A 1 24.44 -6.99 -7.36
CA GLU A 1 23.53 -6.69 -6.27
C GLU A 1 23.88 -7.47 -5.02
N SER A 2 23.89 -6.79 -3.89
CA SER A 2 24.14 -7.41 -2.59
C SER A 2 22.81 -7.67 -1.89
N GLY A 3 22.52 -8.91 -1.58
CA GLY A 3 21.33 -9.28 -0.88
C GLY A 3 21.51 -10.57 -0.12
N VAL A 4 20.63 -10.80 0.82
CA VAL A 4 20.64 -12.01 1.65
C VAL A 4 19.50 -12.90 1.19
N SER A 5 19.79 -14.17 0.93
CA SER A 5 18.76 -15.13 0.58
C SER A 5 17.81 -15.32 1.75
N ALA A 6 16.50 -15.25 1.50
CA ALA A 6 15.49 -15.41 2.55
C ALA A 6 15.52 -16.81 3.17
N GLY A 7 15.86 -17.84 2.41
CA GLY A 7 15.88 -19.20 2.92
C GLY A 7 17.15 -19.53 3.71
N PHE A 8 18.28 -19.13 3.19
CA PHE A 8 19.58 -19.41 3.79
C PHE A 8 20.40 -18.14 3.79
N PRO A 9 20.30 -17.33 4.86
CA PRO A 9 21.13 -16.14 4.95
C PRO A 9 22.59 -16.50 4.84
N SER A 10 23.26 -15.91 3.86
CA SER A 10 24.68 -16.10 3.70
C SER A 10 25.47 -15.35 4.75
N PRO A 11 26.72 -15.69 4.95
CA PRO A 11 27.60 -14.89 5.80
C PRO A 11 27.80 -13.50 5.22
N ALA A 12 28.75 -12.79 5.74
CA ALA A 12 28.95 -11.36 5.57
C ALA A 12 28.85 -10.80 4.14
N ASP A 13 29.06 -11.62 3.12
CA ASP A 13 29.09 -11.11 1.74
C ASP A 13 27.72 -10.75 1.16
N ASP A 14 26.63 -11.21 1.78
CA ASP A 14 25.30 -11.08 1.22
C ASP A 14 24.42 -10.04 1.90
N TYR A 15 24.96 -9.23 2.78
CA TYR A 15 24.20 -8.13 3.36
C TYR A 15 24.62 -6.81 2.72
N LEU A 16 23.73 -5.81 2.84
CA LEU A 16 24.04 -4.49 2.33
C LEU A 16 25.05 -3.81 3.26
N ASP A 17 26.22 -3.50 2.72
CA ASP A 17 27.31 -2.85 3.44
C ASP A 17 27.38 -1.38 3.04
N VAL A 18 26.26 -0.67 3.20
CA VAL A 18 26.16 0.76 2.91
C VAL A 18 25.31 1.44 3.94
N ASP A 19 25.59 2.71 4.18
CA ASP A 19 24.72 3.54 5.02
C ASP A 19 23.45 3.83 4.25
N LEU A 20 22.38 3.17 4.65
CA LEU A 20 21.07 3.40 4.05
C LEU A 20 20.32 4.48 4.81
N ASN A 21 20.01 5.57 4.15
CA ASN A 21 19.05 6.54 4.68
C ASN A 21 17.65 6.04 4.35
N LEU A 22 17.00 5.42 5.31
CA LEU A 22 15.72 4.78 5.11
C LEU A 22 14.63 5.79 4.72
N HIS A 23 14.65 6.95 5.32
CA HIS A 23 13.67 7.99 4.99
C HIS A 23 13.80 8.39 3.51
N ARG A 24 15.00 8.62 3.02
CA ARG A 24 15.21 8.97 1.61
C ARG A 24 14.82 7.83 0.67
N TYR A 25 15.03 6.60 1.11
CA TYR A 25 14.65 5.42 0.32
C TYR A 25 13.13 5.32 0.17
N LEU A 26 12.40 5.55 1.25
CA LEU A 26 10.95 5.36 1.27
C LEU A 26 10.18 6.61 0.81
N VAL A 27 10.71 7.80 1.04
CA VAL A 27 10.00 9.05 0.79
C VAL A 27 10.65 9.76 -0.39
N LYS A 28 10.01 9.64 -1.57
CA LYS A 28 10.51 10.26 -2.81
C LYS A 28 9.99 11.70 -2.96
N HIS A 29 8.84 12.02 -2.39
CA HIS A 29 8.22 13.33 -2.49
C HIS A 29 7.84 13.80 -1.08
N PRO A 30 8.80 14.37 -0.32
CA PRO A 30 8.57 14.65 1.11
C PRO A 30 7.36 15.54 1.39
N ALA A 31 7.11 16.53 0.52
CA ALA A 31 5.98 17.45 0.73
C ALA A 31 4.62 16.79 0.47
N ALA A 32 4.60 15.64 -0.18
CA ALA A 32 3.37 14.95 -0.55
C ALA A 32 3.25 13.57 0.08
N THR A 33 4.15 13.22 1.00
CA THR A 33 4.18 11.89 1.61
C THR A 33 3.70 11.97 3.06
N PHE A 34 2.84 11.03 3.43
CA PHE A 34 2.40 10.88 4.80
C PHE A 34 2.37 9.40 5.17
N PHE A 35 2.25 9.14 6.47
CA PHE A 35 2.28 7.79 7.01
C PHE A 35 0.96 7.51 7.71
N ILE A 36 0.39 6.34 7.48
CA ILE A 36 -0.82 5.92 8.18
C ILE A 36 -0.65 4.51 8.72
N ILE A 37 -1.45 4.18 9.72
CA ILE A 37 -1.51 2.83 10.28
C ILE A 37 -2.69 2.12 9.66
N ALA A 38 -2.45 0.97 9.04
CA ALA A 38 -3.51 0.15 8.48
C ALA A 38 -4.31 -0.49 9.61
N LYS A 39 -5.63 -0.49 9.45
CA LYS A 39 -6.53 -1.15 10.40
C LYS A 39 -7.39 -2.18 9.67
N GLY A 40 -7.53 -3.33 10.30
CA GLY A 40 -8.35 -4.41 9.77
C GLY A 40 -7.58 -5.37 8.89
N HIS A 41 -8.33 -6.22 8.19
CA HIS A 41 -7.78 -7.40 7.53
C HIS A 41 -8.13 -7.48 6.04
N SER A 42 -8.65 -6.38 5.47
CA SER A 42 -9.18 -6.41 4.11
C SER A 42 -8.11 -6.49 3.02
N MET A 43 -6.83 -6.35 3.37
CA MET A 43 -5.73 -6.33 2.40
C MET A 43 -4.61 -7.32 2.76
N GLU A 44 -4.91 -8.35 3.52
CA GLU A 44 -3.89 -9.29 3.97
C GLU A 44 -3.23 -10.06 2.82
N LYS A 45 -3.99 -10.41 1.78
CA LYS A 45 -3.41 -11.06 0.60
C LYS A 45 -2.50 -10.15 -0.19
N ALA A 46 -2.64 -8.85 -0.01
CA ALA A 46 -1.76 -7.86 -0.64
C ALA A 46 -0.52 -7.57 0.20
N GLY A 47 -0.36 -8.25 1.32
CA GLY A 47 0.78 -8.06 2.20
C GLY A 47 0.63 -6.94 3.21
N ILE A 48 -0.60 -6.50 3.47
CA ILE A 48 -0.88 -5.47 4.48
C ILE A 48 -1.63 -6.10 5.63
N SER A 49 -0.98 -6.13 6.79
CA SER A 49 -1.55 -6.67 8.02
C SER A 49 -2.08 -5.55 8.89
N ASP A 50 -2.97 -5.90 9.79
CA ASP A 50 -3.46 -4.96 10.80
C ASP A 50 -2.27 -4.35 11.56
N ASN A 51 -2.29 -3.04 11.77
CA ASN A 51 -1.25 -2.24 12.40
C ASN A 51 0.02 -2.01 11.58
N ASP A 52 0.06 -2.42 10.33
CA ASP A 52 1.19 -2.07 9.47
C ASP A 52 1.27 -0.56 9.24
N LEU A 53 2.49 -0.06 9.08
CA LEU A 53 2.72 1.33 8.71
C LEU A 53 2.76 1.44 7.19
N LEU A 54 1.94 2.32 6.64
CA LEU A 54 1.88 2.55 5.20
C LEU A 54 2.52 3.88 4.86
N VAL A 55 3.38 3.87 3.84
CA VAL A 55 3.94 5.08 3.25
C VAL A 55 3.04 5.47 2.08
N VAL A 56 2.46 6.66 2.12
CA VAL A 56 1.46 7.11 1.16
C VAL A 56 1.93 8.38 0.47
N ASP A 57 1.97 8.32 -0.85
CA ASP A 57 2.40 9.44 -1.68
C ASP A 57 1.21 10.05 -2.42
N LYS A 58 0.90 11.31 -2.09
CA LYS A 58 -0.25 12.01 -2.69
C LYS A 58 0.07 12.61 -4.05
N SER A 59 1.34 12.71 -4.41
CA SER A 59 1.73 13.32 -5.68
C SER A 59 1.56 12.40 -6.89
N LEU A 60 1.40 11.10 -6.64
CA LEU A 60 1.27 10.12 -7.71
C LEU A 60 -0.18 9.99 -8.16
N ASP A 61 -0.38 9.89 -9.47
CA ASP A 61 -1.68 9.56 -10.03
C ASP A 61 -1.92 8.05 -9.93
N PRO A 62 -3.11 7.62 -9.57
CA PRO A 62 -3.38 6.20 -9.45
C PRO A 62 -3.33 5.49 -10.79
N LYS A 63 -2.69 4.34 -10.81
CA LYS A 63 -2.63 3.45 -11.96
C LYS A 63 -3.34 2.15 -11.62
N ASN A 64 -3.80 1.46 -12.64
CA ASN A 64 -4.39 0.14 -12.45
C ASN A 64 -3.46 -0.75 -11.63
N ASN A 65 -4.01 -1.42 -10.64
CA ASN A 65 -3.34 -2.29 -9.68
C ASN A 65 -2.56 -1.59 -8.56
N ASP A 66 -2.59 -0.28 -8.48
CA ASP A 66 -2.04 0.40 -7.30
C ASP A 66 -2.86 0.07 -6.05
N ILE A 67 -2.19 0.07 -4.91
CA ILE A 67 -2.89 0.10 -3.62
C ILE A 67 -3.06 1.57 -3.25
N VAL A 68 -4.28 1.98 -2.99
CA VAL A 68 -4.60 3.38 -2.74
C VAL A 68 -5.23 3.58 -1.37
N VAL A 69 -5.04 4.77 -0.83
CA VAL A 69 -5.87 5.29 0.24
C VAL A 69 -6.93 6.15 -0.43
N ALA A 70 -8.18 5.81 -0.24
CA ALA A 70 -9.29 6.50 -0.87
C ALA A 70 -10.35 6.89 0.15
N ALA A 71 -11.03 8.00 -0.13
CA ALA A 71 -12.23 8.38 0.59
C ALA A 71 -13.44 7.96 -0.24
N VAL A 72 -14.32 7.17 0.35
CA VAL A 72 -15.52 6.66 -0.28
C VAL A 72 -16.70 7.05 0.60
N ASN A 73 -17.56 7.93 0.12
CA ASN A 73 -18.67 8.47 0.89
C ASN A 73 -18.22 8.98 2.27
N GLY A 74 -17.09 9.66 2.30
CA GLY A 74 -16.54 10.26 3.52
C GLY A 74 -15.74 9.33 4.42
N GLU A 75 -15.62 8.06 4.08
CA GLU A 75 -14.85 7.11 4.88
C GLU A 75 -13.56 6.73 4.16
N PHE A 76 -12.46 6.69 4.89
CA PHE A 76 -11.17 6.27 4.34
C PHE A 76 -11.06 4.75 4.30
N THR A 77 -10.47 4.24 3.23
CA THR A 77 -10.21 2.82 3.06
C THR A 77 -8.91 2.63 2.28
N VAL A 78 -8.29 1.48 2.46
CA VAL A 78 -7.12 1.05 1.70
C VAL A 78 -7.54 -0.13 0.85
N LYS A 79 -7.41 -0.01 -0.46
CA LYS A 79 -7.89 -1.03 -1.40
C LYS A 79 -7.00 -1.07 -2.63
N ARG A 80 -7.14 -2.15 -3.39
CA ARG A 80 -6.54 -2.26 -4.72
C ARG A 80 -7.36 -1.45 -5.71
N TYR A 81 -6.72 -0.52 -6.41
CA TYR A 81 -7.37 0.32 -7.41
C TYR A 81 -7.39 -0.43 -8.74
N ILE A 82 -8.57 -0.74 -9.22
CA ILE A 82 -8.75 -1.42 -10.52
C ILE A 82 -9.49 -0.47 -11.44
N LYS A 83 -8.87 -0.14 -12.55
CA LYS A 83 -9.50 0.70 -13.57
C LYS A 83 -9.59 -0.10 -14.86
N LYS A 84 -10.80 -0.25 -15.39
CA LYS A 84 -11.05 -1.00 -16.59
C LYS A 84 -12.17 -0.32 -17.39
N ASN A 85 -11.89 0.07 -18.63
CA ASN A 85 -12.90 0.68 -19.52
C ASN A 85 -13.64 1.86 -18.87
N ASN A 86 -12.90 2.76 -18.22
CA ASN A 86 -13.44 3.91 -17.50
C ASN A 86 -14.26 3.56 -16.26
N HIS A 87 -14.29 2.30 -15.85
CA HIS A 87 -14.89 1.88 -14.59
C HIS A 87 -13.81 1.71 -13.54
N ILE A 88 -14.10 2.18 -12.33
CA ILE A 88 -13.20 2.05 -11.19
C ILE A 88 -13.83 1.11 -10.19
N CYS A 89 -13.06 0.14 -9.76
CA CYS A 89 -13.42 -0.77 -8.70
C CYS A 89 -12.33 -0.74 -7.63
N LEU A 90 -12.72 -0.63 -6.39
CA LEU A 90 -11.81 -0.77 -5.26
C LEU A 90 -11.96 -2.18 -4.72
N ARG A 91 -10.91 -2.98 -4.88
CA ARG A 91 -10.92 -4.39 -4.53
C ARG A 91 -10.25 -4.65 -3.21
N ALA A 92 -10.95 -5.34 -2.33
CA ALA A 92 -10.35 -5.90 -1.14
C ALA A 92 -9.59 -7.17 -1.48
N GLU A 93 -8.51 -7.42 -0.74
CA GLU A 93 -7.70 -8.64 -0.88
C GLU A 93 -7.46 -9.25 0.50
N GLY A 94 -8.55 -9.49 1.20
CA GLY A 94 -8.53 -10.17 2.49
C GLY A 94 -8.45 -11.68 2.33
N LEU A 95 -8.09 -12.35 3.42
CA LEU A 95 -8.04 -13.81 3.45
C LEU A 95 -9.44 -14.44 3.47
N SER A 96 -10.44 -13.70 3.93
CA SER A 96 -11.83 -14.13 3.90
C SER A 96 -12.62 -13.38 2.82
N ASP A 97 -13.79 -13.90 2.48
CA ASP A 97 -14.67 -13.27 1.49
C ASP A 97 -15.59 -12.19 2.11
N ASP A 98 -15.31 -11.75 3.33
CA ASP A 98 -16.16 -10.79 4.05
C ASP A 98 -15.99 -9.35 3.58
N TYR A 99 -15.08 -9.10 2.65
CA TYR A 99 -14.77 -7.76 2.18
C TYR A 99 -15.18 -7.62 0.72
N PRO A 100 -16.35 -7.05 0.43
CA PRO A 100 -16.81 -6.93 -0.96
C PRO A 100 -16.03 -5.85 -1.72
N ASP A 101 -15.99 -6.00 -3.03
CA ASP A 101 -15.49 -4.96 -3.92
C ASP A 101 -16.42 -3.74 -3.87
N ILE A 102 -15.85 -2.57 -4.06
CA ILE A 102 -16.61 -1.32 -4.13
C ILE A 102 -16.55 -0.82 -5.57
N ASN A 103 -17.67 -0.92 -6.28
CA ASN A 103 -17.76 -0.39 -7.63
C ASN A 103 -18.11 1.09 -7.55
N ILE A 104 -17.28 1.95 -8.12
CA ILE A 104 -17.48 3.39 -8.08
C ILE A 104 -18.48 3.78 -9.16
N THR A 105 -19.58 4.40 -8.73
CA THR A 105 -20.64 4.90 -9.59
C THR A 105 -20.82 6.38 -9.35
N GLU A 106 -21.69 7.02 -10.17
CA GLU A 106 -21.95 8.45 -10.01
C GLU A 106 -22.59 8.81 -8.66
N SER A 107 -23.22 7.85 -8.01
CA SER A 107 -23.85 8.08 -6.71
C SER A 107 -22.87 7.99 -5.55
N ILE A 108 -21.64 7.60 -5.79
CA ILE A 108 -20.62 7.43 -4.75
C ILE A 108 -19.66 8.61 -4.80
N GLU A 109 -19.51 9.29 -3.68
CA GLU A 109 -18.44 10.28 -3.54
C GLU A 109 -17.13 9.54 -3.38
N PHE A 110 -16.18 9.85 -4.26
CA PHE A 110 -14.94 9.11 -4.32
C PHE A 110 -13.76 10.03 -4.61
N GLU A 111 -12.70 9.86 -3.84
CA GLU A 111 -11.46 10.56 -4.08
C GLU A 111 -10.30 9.67 -3.69
N VAL A 112 -9.29 9.56 -4.55
CA VAL A 112 -8.03 8.91 -4.19
C VAL A 112 -7.18 9.92 -3.44
N TRP A 113 -6.83 9.58 -2.20
CA TRP A 113 -5.99 10.44 -1.36
C TRP A 113 -4.51 10.25 -1.64
N GLY A 114 -4.09 9.06 -1.97
CA GLY A 114 -2.70 8.79 -2.28
C GLY A 114 -2.45 7.33 -2.59
N ILE A 115 -1.24 7.07 -3.03
CA ILE A 115 -0.80 5.74 -3.42
C ILE A 115 0.04 5.16 -2.29
N VAL A 116 -0.27 3.95 -1.88
CA VAL A 116 0.56 3.22 -0.91
C VAL A 116 1.78 2.70 -1.65
N THR A 117 2.93 3.30 -1.37
CA THR A 117 4.18 2.92 -2.05
C THR A 117 4.95 1.85 -1.30
N HIS A 118 4.78 1.79 0.02
CA HIS A 118 5.49 0.83 0.86
C HIS A 118 4.65 0.44 2.05
N THR A 119 4.86 -0.77 2.51
CA THR A 119 4.23 -1.29 3.72
C THR A 119 5.34 -1.74 4.67
N ILE A 120 5.30 -1.27 5.90
CA ILE A 120 6.29 -1.61 6.92
C ILE A 120 5.59 -2.43 8.00
N HIS A 121 6.04 -3.65 8.15
CA HIS A 121 5.46 -4.62 9.08
C HIS A 121 6.44 -4.91 10.20
N SER A 122 5.97 -4.81 11.44
CA SER A 122 6.77 -5.16 12.61
C SER A 122 6.58 -6.63 12.93
N ASN A 123 7.68 -7.33 13.20
CA ASN A 123 7.65 -8.74 13.55
C ASN A 123 7.46 -8.97 15.06
N ARG A 124 7.36 -7.88 15.85
CA ARG A 124 7.22 -7.99 17.31
C ARG A 124 6.19 -7.05 17.86
#